data_b6df7bd4b72a2823ab060d0c3cbe6a06
#
_entry.id   b6df7bd4b72a2823ab060d0c3cbe6a06
#
_cell.length_a   1.000
_cell.length_b   1.000
_cell.length_c   1.000
_cell.angle_alpha   90.00
_cell.angle_beta   90.00
_cell.angle_gamma   90.00
#
_symmetry.space_group_name_H-M   'P 1'
#
loop_
_entity.id
_entity.type
_entity.pdbx_description
1 polymer ?
#
loop_
_entity_poly.entity_id
_entity_poly.type
_entity_poly.pdbx_seq_one_letter_code
_entity_poly.pdbx_strand_id
1 'polypeptide(L)'
;MKRPLNPTSRRKRPCRTPRIAAAILLTALTAIAAPKARADEGMWLPSLIGERIDDMRAKGFRLTAEDIYSVNEASMKDAVVLFNGGCTGELISPEGLLVTNHHCGYGAIQGHSTVEHDYLTHGFWARDRSEELPNEGLWVRRLVRMEEVTDRLAAGETAEKICEEAAEKGRYRTAIEQMYYGNQQ
;
A
#
# COMPACT_ATOMS: atom_id res chain seq x y z
N MET A 1 -91.32 13.97 -21.89
CA MET A 1 -90.50 12.72 -21.86
C MET A 1 -89.17 13.02 -21.21
N LYS A 2 -88.95 12.62 -19.95
CA LYS A 2 -87.68 12.81 -19.21
C LYS A 2 -86.91 11.47 -19.25
N ARG A 3 -85.66 11.49 -19.80
CA ARG A 3 -84.79 10.29 -19.80
C ARG A 3 -84.16 10.14 -18.41
N PRO A 4 -84.00 8.92 -17.83
CA PRO A 4 -83.34 8.71 -16.60
C PRO A 4 -81.80 8.71 -16.76
N LEU A 5 -81.11 9.35 -15.80
CA LEU A 5 -79.68 9.38 -15.69
C LEU A 5 -79.20 8.02 -15.15
N ASN A 6 -78.21 7.45 -15.81
CA ASN A 6 -77.56 6.17 -15.46
C ASN A 6 -76.48 6.43 -14.39
N PRO A 7 -76.46 5.72 -13.24
CA PRO A 7 -75.42 5.91 -12.23
C PRO A 7 -74.11 5.29 -12.65
N THR A 8 -73.09 6.11 -12.77
CA THR A 8 -71.72 5.70 -13.07
C THR A 8 -71.15 4.79 -12.00
N SER A 9 -70.88 3.55 -12.40
CA SER A 9 -70.16 2.54 -11.60
C SER A 9 -68.75 3.01 -11.26
N ARG A 10 -68.51 3.39 -10.01
CA ARG A 10 -67.17 3.61 -9.45
C ARG A 10 -66.41 2.30 -9.37
N ARG A 11 -65.53 2.00 -10.30
CA ARG A 11 -64.52 0.91 -10.19
C ARG A 11 -63.56 1.24 -9.03
N LYS A 12 -63.65 0.49 -7.95
CA LYS A 12 -62.67 0.51 -6.84
C LYS A 12 -61.33 0.02 -7.40
N ARG A 13 -60.35 0.92 -7.45
CA ARG A 13 -58.97 0.53 -7.78
C ARG A 13 -58.40 -0.36 -6.66
N PRO A 14 -57.77 -1.49 -6.98
CA PRO A 14 -57.18 -2.35 -5.97
C PRO A 14 -56.04 -1.62 -5.26
N CYS A 15 -56.05 -1.66 -3.94
CA CYS A 15 -55.05 -1.07 -3.11
C CYS A 15 -53.69 -1.77 -3.37
N ARG A 16 -52.72 -1.06 -3.96
CA ARG A 16 -51.38 -1.58 -4.28
C ARG A 16 -50.42 -1.59 -3.09
N THR A 17 -50.90 -1.22 -1.91
CA THR A 17 -50.09 -1.06 -0.69
C THR A 17 -49.36 -2.28 -0.16
N PRO A 18 -49.88 -3.54 -0.20
CA PRO A 18 -49.16 -4.67 0.38
C PRO A 18 -47.89 -5.08 -0.36
N ARG A 19 -47.85 -4.85 -1.68
CA ARG A 19 -46.66 -5.20 -2.51
C ARG A 19 -45.49 -4.24 -2.30
N ILE A 20 -45.77 -2.95 -2.10
CA ILE A 20 -44.75 -1.93 -1.81
C ILE A 20 -44.22 -2.13 -0.38
N ALA A 21 -45.06 -2.40 0.59
CA ALA A 21 -44.64 -2.69 1.96
C ALA A 21 -43.79 -3.97 2.04
N ALA A 22 -44.12 -5.04 1.30
CA ALA A 22 -43.34 -6.27 1.24
C ALA A 22 -41.96 -6.04 0.57
N ALA A 23 -41.88 -5.22 -0.48
CA ALA A 23 -40.62 -4.88 -1.13
C ALA A 23 -39.71 -4.05 -0.22
N ILE A 24 -40.24 -3.07 0.52
CA ILE A 24 -39.48 -2.27 1.49
C ILE A 24 -39.00 -3.15 2.66
N LEU A 25 -39.80 -4.07 3.15
CA LEU A 25 -39.41 -4.99 4.21
C LEU A 25 -38.28 -5.93 3.75
N LEU A 26 -38.34 -6.43 2.53
CA LEU A 26 -37.31 -7.31 1.95
C LEU A 26 -35.99 -6.58 1.75
N THR A 27 -36.00 -5.34 1.28
CA THR A 27 -34.80 -4.51 1.15
C THR A 27 -34.20 -4.12 2.51
N ALA A 28 -35.01 -3.85 3.49
CA ALA A 28 -34.58 -3.59 4.86
C ALA A 28 -33.93 -4.83 5.52
N LEU A 29 -34.48 -6.03 5.27
CA LEU A 29 -33.92 -7.28 5.79
C LEU A 29 -32.58 -7.62 5.15
N THR A 30 -32.40 -7.36 3.84
CA THR A 30 -31.12 -7.58 3.15
C THR A 30 -30.03 -6.58 3.61
N ALA A 31 -30.40 -5.34 3.93
CA ALA A 31 -29.47 -4.34 4.45
C ALA A 31 -28.98 -4.69 5.89
N ILE A 32 -29.81 -5.34 6.71
CA ILE A 32 -29.44 -5.77 8.07
C ILE A 32 -28.55 -7.03 8.02
N ALA A 33 -28.72 -7.89 7.02
CA ALA A 33 -27.97 -9.12 6.86
C ALA A 33 -26.63 -8.95 6.11
N ALA A 34 -26.33 -7.75 5.58
CA ALA A 34 -25.05 -7.49 4.94
C ALA A 34 -23.94 -7.58 6.01
N PRO A 35 -22.92 -8.45 5.83
CA PRO A 35 -21.77 -8.47 6.72
C PRO A 35 -21.15 -7.08 6.74
N LYS A 36 -20.95 -6.52 7.93
CA LYS A 36 -20.21 -5.25 8.06
C LYS A 36 -18.82 -5.49 7.51
N ALA A 37 -18.51 -4.91 6.36
CA ALA A 37 -17.15 -4.85 5.86
C ALA A 37 -16.33 -4.07 6.90
N ARG A 38 -15.51 -4.78 7.69
CA ARG A 38 -14.50 -4.15 8.56
C ARG A 38 -13.26 -4.02 7.73
N ALA A 39 -12.87 -2.80 7.44
CA ALA A 39 -11.53 -2.53 6.95
C ALA A 39 -10.54 -2.80 8.10
N ASP A 40 -9.43 -3.41 7.78
CA ASP A 40 -8.31 -3.48 8.70
C ASP A 40 -7.60 -2.14 8.69
N GLU A 41 -7.41 -1.58 9.88
CA GLU A 41 -6.78 -0.29 10.05
C GLU A 41 -5.38 -0.46 10.61
N GLY A 42 -4.49 0.46 10.25
CA GLY A 42 -3.14 0.56 10.76
C GLY A 42 -2.07 0.42 9.68
N MET A 43 -0.91 0.96 9.99
CA MET A 43 0.33 0.70 9.29
C MET A 43 1.21 -0.15 10.20
N TRP A 44 1.56 -1.34 9.73
CA TRP A 44 2.32 -2.30 10.52
C TRP A 44 3.77 -2.31 10.07
N LEU A 45 4.68 -2.27 11.04
CA LEU A 45 6.10 -2.44 10.75
C LEU A 45 6.35 -3.87 10.26
N PRO A 46 7.06 -4.08 9.15
CA PRO A 46 7.37 -5.42 8.66
C PRO A 46 8.06 -6.30 9.69
N SER A 47 8.92 -5.73 10.55
CA SER A 47 9.59 -6.44 11.64
C SER A 47 8.65 -6.97 12.73
N LEU A 48 7.46 -6.38 12.87
CA LEU A 48 6.44 -6.78 13.86
C LEU A 48 5.28 -7.56 13.23
N ILE A 49 5.37 -7.90 11.95
CA ILE A 49 4.26 -8.56 11.24
C ILE A 49 3.89 -9.92 11.83
N GLY A 50 4.83 -10.58 12.51
CA GLY A 50 4.60 -11.83 13.21
C GLY A 50 3.47 -11.77 14.23
N GLU A 51 3.25 -10.62 14.87
CA GLU A 51 2.17 -10.40 15.84
C GLU A 51 0.78 -10.39 15.17
N ARG A 52 0.73 -10.18 13.84
CA ARG A 52 -0.52 -10.07 13.07
C ARG A 52 -0.74 -11.24 12.12
N ILE A 53 0.20 -12.15 12.04
CA ILE A 53 0.19 -13.20 11.03
C ILE A 53 -1.03 -14.13 11.12
N ASP A 54 -1.53 -14.38 12.32
CA ASP A 54 -2.71 -15.24 12.53
C ASP A 54 -3.99 -14.55 12.07
N ASP A 55 -4.14 -13.24 12.33
CA ASP A 55 -5.24 -12.44 11.80
C ASP A 55 -5.21 -12.41 10.27
N MET A 56 -4.03 -12.27 9.68
CA MET A 56 -3.83 -12.28 8.24
C MET A 56 -4.16 -13.65 7.63
N ARG A 57 -3.76 -14.73 8.28
CA ARG A 57 -4.08 -16.12 7.87
C ARG A 57 -5.57 -16.39 7.92
N ALA A 58 -6.27 -15.91 8.96
CA ALA A 58 -7.72 -16.02 9.06
C ALA A 58 -8.46 -15.35 7.89
N LYS A 59 -7.82 -14.37 7.22
CA LYS A 59 -8.32 -13.67 6.03
C LYS A 59 -7.82 -14.24 4.72
N GLY A 60 -7.11 -15.36 4.75
CA GLY A 60 -6.65 -16.07 3.56
C GLY A 60 -5.20 -15.79 3.17
N PHE A 61 -4.42 -15.06 3.97
CA PHE A 61 -2.99 -14.91 3.75
C PHE A 61 -2.26 -16.25 3.90
N ARG A 62 -1.33 -16.55 2.99
CA ARG A 62 -0.68 -17.87 2.90
C ARG A 62 0.82 -17.83 3.11
N LEU A 63 1.41 -16.64 3.19
CA LEU A 63 2.84 -16.47 3.44
C LEU A 63 3.12 -16.51 4.94
N THR A 64 4.38 -16.65 5.30
CA THR A 64 4.88 -16.54 6.68
C THR A 64 5.29 -15.11 7.01
N ALA A 65 5.56 -14.83 8.27
CA ALA A 65 6.15 -13.56 8.66
C ALA A 65 7.56 -13.38 8.07
N GLU A 66 8.32 -14.47 7.99
CA GLU A 66 9.67 -14.52 7.43
C GLU A 66 9.68 -14.24 5.93
N ASP A 67 8.66 -14.69 5.18
CA ASP A 67 8.51 -14.34 3.75
C ASP A 67 8.36 -12.84 3.53
N ILE A 68 7.77 -12.11 4.51
CA ILE A 68 7.61 -10.67 4.45
C ILE A 68 8.87 -9.96 4.93
N TYR A 69 9.36 -10.34 6.10
CA TYR A 69 10.53 -9.74 6.74
C TYR A 69 11.40 -10.80 7.40
N SER A 70 12.58 -11.01 6.86
CA SER A 70 13.65 -11.81 7.46
C SER A 70 14.97 -11.04 7.44
N VAL A 71 15.77 -11.20 8.48
CA VAL A 71 17.15 -10.68 8.53
C VAL A 71 18.13 -11.67 7.92
N ASN A 72 17.87 -12.96 8.10
CA ASN A 72 18.79 -14.03 7.73
C ASN A 72 18.51 -14.63 6.35
N GLU A 73 17.25 -14.55 5.90
CA GLU A 73 16.81 -15.14 4.64
C GLU A 73 16.27 -14.07 3.69
N ALA A 74 16.22 -14.38 2.40
CA ALA A 74 15.58 -13.52 1.43
C ALA A 74 14.09 -13.38 1.73
N SER A 75 13.58 -12.14 1.68
CA SER A 75 12.20 -11.84 1.99
C SER A 75 11.70 -10.66 1.15
N MET A 76 10.40 -10.38 1.22
CA MET A 76 9.78 -9.27 0.48
C MET A 76 10.45 -7.92 0.78
N LYS A 77 10.98 -7.71 2.01
CA LYS A 77 11.69 -6.46 2.35
C LYS A 77 12.87 -6.18 1.40
N ASP A 78 13.49 -7.22 0.85
CA ASP A 78 14.67 -7.07 0.01
C ASP A 78 14.33 -6.55 -1.40
N ALA A 79 13.08 -6.70 -1.82
CA ALA A 79 12.58 -6.16 -3.07
C ALA A 79 12.22 -4.68 -2.96
N VAL A 80 11.87 -4.19 -1.76
CA VAL A 80 11.48 -2.80 -1.54
C VAL A 80 12.70 -1.96 -1.20
N VAL A 81 12.89 -0.87 -1.92
CA VAL A 81 14.07 -0.01 -1.78
C VAL A 81 13.70 1.46 -1.62
N LEU A 82 14.53 2.20 -0.92
CA LEU A 82 14.50 3.66 -0.93
C LEU A 82 15.19 4.13 -2.23
N PHE A 83 14.42 4.74 -3.10
CA PHE A 83 14.90 5.26 -4.39
C PHE A 83 15.30 6.72 -4.24
N ASN A 84 16.56 7.03 -4.57
CA ASN A 84 17.15 8.36 -4.61
C ASN A 84 16.84 9.25 -3.37
N GLY A 85 16.66 8.63 -2.20
CA GLY A 85 16.53 9.31 -0.91
C GLY A 85 15.14 9.87 -0.56
N GLY A 86 14.16 9.78 -1.43
CA GLY A 86 12.84 10.35 -1.16
C GLY A 86 11.65 9.52 -1.67
N CYS A 87 11.91 8.51 -2.49
CA CYS A 87 10.87 7.68 -3.08
C CYS A 87 11.04 6.21 -2.71
N THR A 88 10.01 5.43 -2.91
CA THR A 88 10.05 3.98 -2.86
C THR A 88 10.17 3.42 -4.27
N GLY A 89 10.94 2.36 -4.43
CA GLY A 89 11.00 1.57 -5.64
C GLY A 89 10.96 0.09 -5.31
N GLU A 90 10.58 -0.73 -6.29
CA GLU A 90 10.50 -2.18 -6.16
C GLU A 90 11.36 -2.86 -7.22
N LEU A 91 12.23 -3.76 -6.76
CA LEU A 91 12.99 -4.64 -7.62
C LEU A 91 12.09 -5.81 -8.06
N ILE A 92 11.83 -5.92 -9.34
CA ILE A 92 10.89 -6.91 -9.92
C ILE A 92 11.55 -7.97 -10.79
N SER A 93 12.88 -7.93 -10.90
CA SER A 93 13.63 -8.99 -11.57
C SER A 93 14.94 -9.29 -10.86
N PRO A 94 15.49 -10.50 -11.03
CA PRO A 94 16.79 -10.86 -10.48
C PRO A 94 17.94 -10.06 -11.13
N GLU A 95 17.70 -9.41 -12.24
CA GLU A 95 18.67 -8.62 -12.98
C GLU A 95 18.65 -7.14 -12.62
N GLY A 96 17.79 -6.75 -11.64
CA GLY A 96 17.73 -5.40 -11.11
C GLY A 96 16.76 -4.47 -11.83
N LEU A 97 15.78 -4.99 -12.60
CA LEU A 97 14.70 -4.15 -13.10
C LEU A 97 13.94 -3.56 -11.91
N LEU A 98 13.88 -2.24 -11.87
CA LEU A 98 13.23 -1.49 -10.78
C LEU A 98 12.05 -0.70 -11.34
N VAL A 99 10.95 -0.70 -10.61
CA VAL A 99 9.80 0.14 -10.85
C VAL A 99 9.63 1.17 -9.75
N THR A 100 9.16 2.35 -10.10
CA THR A 100 8.86 3.42 -9.15
C THR A 100 7.79 4.35 -9.73
N ASN A 101 7.37 5.35 -8.99
CA ASN A 101 6.40 6.32 -9.46
C ASN A 101 7.02 7.28 -10.49
N HIS A 102 6.21 7.71 -11.46
CA HIS A 102 6.63 8.65 -12.50
C HIS A 102 7.28 9.92 -11.92
N HIS A 103 6.68 10.51 -10.88
CA HIS A 103 7.23 11.74 -10.28
C HIS A 103 8.60 11.54 -9.64
N CYS A 104 8.96 10.33 -9.25
CA CYS A 104 10.29 9.99 -8.71
C CYS A 104 11.36 9.94 -9.78
N GLY A 105 10.99 9.57 -11.01
CA GLY A 105 11.86 9.54 -12.17
C GLY A 105 11.79 10.81 -13.05
N TYR A 106 10.93 11.77 -12.71
CA TYR A 106 10.63 12.91 -13.57
C TYR A 106 11.86 13.68 -14.00
N GLY A 107 12.77 13.98 -13.07
CA GLY A 107 14.00 14.72 -13.38
C GLY A 107 14.93 13.96 -14.34
N ALA A 108 15.00 12.64 -14.22
CA ALA A 108 15.78 11.80 -15.15
C ALA A 108 15.15 11.79 -16.54
N ILE A 109 13.82 11.61 -16.62
CA ILE A 109 13.06 11.64 -17.88
C ILE A 109 13.24 13.00 -18.56
N GLN A 110 13.13 14.09 -17.80
CA GLN A 110 13.32 15.44 -18.30
C GLN A 110 14.76 15.65 -18.81
N GLY A 111 15.76 15.15 -18.09
CA GLY A 111 17.17 15.28 -18.48
C GLY A 111 17.51 14.59 -19.80
N HIS A 112 16.78 13.54 -20.15
CA HIS A 112 16.91 12.83 -21.43
C HIS A 112 16.02 13.39 -22.54
N SER A 113 15.02 14.22 -22.20
CA SER A 113 14.10 14.77 -23.19
C SER A 113 14.73 15.93 -23.96
N THR A 114 14.51 15.95 -25.27
CA THR A 114 14.90 17.03 -26.19
C THR A 114 13.66 17.49 -26.98
N VAL A 115 13.82 18.52 -27.81
CA VAL A 115 12.75 18.96 -28.71
C VAL A 115 12.39 17.87 -29.72
N GLU A 116 13.39 17.10 -30.16
CA GLU A 116 13.23 16.00 -31.12
C GLU A 116 12.72 14.71 -30.46
N HIS A 117 13.01 14.54 -29.16
CA HIS A 117 12.67 13.35 -28.38
C HIS A 117 12.03 13.76 -27.06
N ASP A 118 10.76 14.12 -27.09
CA ASP A 118 9.99 14.49 -25.90
C ASP A 118 9.50 13.24 -25.14
N TYR A 119 10.40 12.69 -24.31
CA TYR A 119 10.09 11.53 -23.49
C TYR A 119 9.09 11.81 -22.36
N LEU A 120 8.95 13.08 -21.94
CA LEU A 120 7.92 13.45 -20.96
C LEU A 120 6.52 13.28 -21.52
N THR A 121 6.31 13.65 -22.80
CA THR A 121 5.00 13.56 -23.45
C THR A 121 4.75 12.18 -24.05
N HIS A 122 5.76 11.59 -24.70
CA HIS A 122 5.57 10.37 -25.48
C HIS A 122 6.03 9.09 -24.78
N GLY A 123 6.74 9.22 -23.67
CA GLY A 123 7.37 8.12 -22.98
C GLY A 123 8.61 7.61 -23.72
N PHE A 124 9.27 6.67 -23.06
CA PHE A 124 10.42 5.96 -23.62
C PHE A 124 10.33 4.49 -23.20
N TRP A 125 10.61 3.59 -24.11
CA TRP A 125 10.62 2.17 -23.85
C TRP A 125 11.88 1.53 -24.46
N ALA A 126 12.84 1.17 -23.62
CA ALA A 126 13.98 0.34 -24.00
C ALA A 126 13.50 -1.10 -24.24
N ARG A 127 13.80 -1.69 -25.38
CA ARG A 127 13.45 -3.07 -25.73
C ARG A 127 14.44 -4.07 -25.17
N ASP A 128 15.67 -3.63 -24.99
CA ASP A 128 16.75 -4.36 -24.36
C ASP A 128 17.70 -3.41 -23.62
N ARG A 129 18.65 -3.96 -22.89
CA ARG A 129 19.57 -3.18 -22.05
C ARG A 129 20.48 -2.22 -22.84
N SER A 130 20.73 -2.47 -24.09
CA SER A 130 21.57 -1.58 -24.89
C SER A 130 20.88 -0.27 -25.26
N GLU A 131 19.55 -0.26 -25.18
CA GLU A 131 18.73 0.93 -25.42
C GLU A 131 18.45 1.72 -24.13
N GLU A 132 18.77 1.16 -22.94
CA GLU A 132 18.56 1.86 -21.66
C GLU A 132 19.40 3.13 -21.59
N LEU A 133 18.77 4.23 -21.18
CA LEU A 133 19.43 5.52 -21.03
C LEU A 133 20.12 5.59 -19.66
N PRO A 134 21.43 5.90 -19.60
CA PRO A 134 22.15 5.93 -18.34
C PRO A 134 21.70 7.10 -17.46
N ASN A 135 21.53 6.84 -16.17
CA ASN A 135 21.13 7.83 -15.18
C ASN A 135 22.24 7.95 -14.12
N GLU A 136 23.20 8.83 -14.38
CA GLU A 136 24.29 9.05 -13.44
C GLU A 136 23.80 9.62 -12.12
N GLY A 137 24.33 9.10 -11.02
CA GLY A 137 24.02 9.57 -9.67
C GLY A 137 22.70 9.05 -9.08
N LEU A 138 21.90 8.28 -9.81
CA LEU A 138 20.78 7.55 -9.21
C LEU A 138 21.30 6.40 -8.35
N TRP A 139 20.66 6.19 -7.21
CA TRP A 139 21.01 5.14 -6.27
C TRP A 139 19.78 4.60 -5.55
N VAL A 140 19.91 3.40 -5.03
CA VAL A 140 18.91 2.80 -4.15
C VAL A 140 19.55 2.37 -2.84
N ARG A 141 18.74 2.35 -1.77
CA ARG A 141 19.12 1.74 -0.49
C ARG A 141 18.14 0.63 -0.17
N ARG A 142 18.67 -0.51 0.18
CA ARG A 142 17.89 -1.66 0.67
C ARG A 142 17.93 -1.69 2.19
N LEU A 143 16.79 -1.93 2.82
CA LEU A 143 16.71 -2.18 4.24
C LEU A 143 17.35 -3.55 4.54
N VAL A 144 18.40 -3.55 5.34
CA VAL A 144 19.06 -4.78 5.78
C VAL A 144 18.42 -5.27 7.07
N ARG A 145 18.30 -4.40 8.08
CA ARG A 145 17.80 -4.73 9.41
C ARG A 145 17.11 -3.53 10.03
N MET A 146 16.11 -3.80 10.83
CA MET A 146 15.42 -2.84 11.70
C MET A 146 15.30 -3.48 13.08
N GLU A 147 15.61 -2.75 14.13
CA GLU A 147 15.45 -3.20 15.51
C GLU A 147 14.99 -2.04 16.41
N GLU A 148 14.31 -2.40 17.47
CA GLU A 148 13.86 -1.48 18.49
C GLU A 148 15.00 -1.25 19.49
N VAL A 149 15.31 0.01 19.80
CA VAL A 149 16.46 0.40 20.64
C VAL A 149 16.09 1.31 21.81
N THR A 150 14.80 1.52 22.06
CA THR A 150 14.30 2.39 23.14
C THR A 150 14.88 2.03 24.50
N ASP A 151 14.91 0.75 24.84
CA ASP A 151 15.43 0.28 26.13
C ASP A 151 16.93 0.55 26.28
N ARG A 152 17.70 0.44 25.21
CA ARG A 152 19.14 0.75 25.21
C ARG A 152 19.37 2.24 25.46
N LEU A 153 18.60 3.09 24.79
CA LEU A 153 18.66 4.56 24.99
C LEU A 153 18.22 4.93 26.41
N ALA A 154 17.15 4.32 26.94
CA ALA A 154 16.67 4.54 28.30
C ALA A 154 17.68 4.08 29.37
N ALA A 155 18.47 3.06 29.07
CA ALA A 155 19.58 2.59 29.93
C ALA A 155 20.82 3.51 29.88
N GLY A 156 20.80 4.56 29.04
CA GLY A 156 21.86 5.56 28.95
C GLY A 156 22.93 5.27 27.89
N GLU A 157 22.69 4.32 26.98
CA GLU A 157 23.57 4.20 25.83
C GLU A 157 23.34 5.38 24.86
N THR A 158 24.41 5.83 24.20
CA THR A 158 24.30 6.93 23.25
C THR A 158 23.89 6.42 21.87
N ALA A 159 23.15 7.25 21.13
CA ALA A 159 22.73 6.93 19.77
C ALA A 159 23.93 6.63 18.85
N GLU A 160 25.03 7.39 19.03
CA GLU A 160 26.27 7.21 18.27
C GLU A 160 26.85 5.81 18.48
N LYS A 161 26.92 5.35 19.74
CA LYS A 161 27.45 4.02 20.07
C LYS A 161 26.62 2.91 19.44
N ILE A 162 25.28 3.01 19.56
CA ILE A 162 24.34 2.04 18.99
C ILE A 162 24.50 1.99 17.46
N CYS A 163 24.55 3.15 16.80
CA CYS A 163 24.74 3.24 15.37
C CYS A 163 26.10 2.68 14.91
N GLU A 164 27.17 2.96 15.66
CA GLU A 164 28.51 2.47 15.34
C GLU A 164 28.59 0.94 15.40
N GLU A 165 28.00 0.34 16.43
CA GLU A 165 27.91 -1.11 16.57
C GLU A 165 27.12 -1.73 15.41
N ALA A 166 25.95 -1.16 15.07
CA ALA A 166 25.09 -1.63 14.00
C ALA A 166 25.69 -1.41 12.60
N ALA A 167 26.60 -0.45 12.45
CA ALA A 167 27.26 -0.18 11.16
C ALA A 167 28.25 -1.27 10.73
N GLU A 168 28.58 -2.23 11.57
CA GLU A 168 29.52 -3.33 11.27
C GLU A 168 30.82 -2.82 10.59
N LYS A 169 31.50 -1.92 11.27
CA LYS A 169 32.76 -1.29 10.78
C LYS A 169 32.55 -0.50 9.46
N GLY A 170 31.41 0.13 9.33
CA GLY A 170 31.09 0.99 8.17
C GLY A 170 30.54 0.24 6.96
N ARG A 171 30.24 -1.06 7.10
CA ARG A 171 29.58 -1.85 6.04
C ARG A 171 28.16 -1.37 5.75
N TYR A 172 27.44 -0.93 6.77
CA TYR A 172 26.07 -0.47 6.65
C TYR A 172 25.95 1.00 7.04
N ARG A 173 24.99 1.69 6.43
CA ARG A 173 24.54 2.99 6.89
C ARG A 173 23.45 2.80 7.94
N THR A 174 23.63 3.39 9.11
CA THR A 174 22.72 3.26 10.24
C THR A 174 22.14 4.62 10.60
N ALA A 175 20.92 4.62 11.13
CA ALA A 175 20.26 5.77 11.70
C ALA A 175 19.29 5.30 12.80
N ILE A 176 19.11 6.12 13.83
CA ILE A 176 18.02 5.94 14.79
C ILE A 176 16.95 6.95 14.43
N GLU A 177 15.72 6.47 14.26
CA GLU A 177 14.57 7.28 13.91
C GLU A 177 13.43 7.03 14.89
N GLN A 178 12.75 8.09 15.30
CA GLN A 178 11.56 7.98 16.12
C GLN A 178 10.38 7.54 15.25
N MET A 179 9.86 6.33 15.50
CA MET A 179 8.81 5.77 14.69
C MET A 179 7.44 6.42 14.93
N TYR A 180 7.18 6.85 16.16
CA TYR A 180 5.92 7.50 16.53
C TYR A 180 6.17 8.72 17.38
N TYR A 181 5.41 9.79 17.15
CA TYR A 181 5.54 11.02 17.94
C TYR A 181 5.28 10.74 19.43
N GLY A 182 6.28 11.08 20.26
CA GLY A 182 6.20 10.87 21.71
C GLY A 182 6.37 9.45 22.19
N ASN A 183 6.68 8.49 21.30
CA ASN A 183 6.85 7.08 21.63
C ASN A 183 8.28 6.58 21.37
N GLN A 184 8.39 5.26 21.25
CA GLN A 184 9.63 4.50 21.09
C GLN A 184 10.44 4.92 19.85
N GLN A 185 11.72 4.73 19.94
CA GLN A 185 12.71 5.04 18.90
C GLN A 185 13.38 3.78 18.34
#